data_d4d19dbbeb78e6612db744036576efaa
#
_entry.id   d4d19dbbeb78e6612db744036576efaa
#
_cell.length_a   1.000
_cell.length_b   1.000
_cell.length_c   1.000
_cell.angle_alpha   90.00
_cell.angle_beta   90.00
_cell.angle_gamma   90.00
#
_symmetry.space_group_name_H-M   'P 1'
#
loop_
_entity.id
_entity.type
_entity.pdbx_description
1 polymer ?
#
loop_
_entity_poly.entity_id
_entity_poly.type
_entity_poly.pdbx_seq_one_letter_code
_entity_poly.pdbx_strand_id
1 'polypeptide(L)'
;MVDEAVFRSVKRACYAGLDSVTLRTEVAERMRRAVAFDAHAFGTADPDTGLLNHLVAERIPAPLAIEYADELYPLHSAAFTIDSARAGSPVFRAGSESPAIAAVERANGFHFGIDVLLAADRRLWGKWCLLRESRGSSDVSRELALLRRLVPHLSRGLQQATLVDAALERESNATSAAGVVMFDARGRSLARSSCATPMLDDLADVGVACDGGIPLSILMLATRLQELARRSSDGIAETTALRARGRSGRWYLIQASLAEANAQAVPVTAVVIRPMMPREMAPMLTTLYGLSPRERDVIAGVVRGDTTKEIAARLGLSPHTVKHHLDRACEKTGARGRRALIARLFRDAYRPTLMT
;
A
#
# COMPACT_ATOMS: atom_id res chain seq x y z
N MET A 1 -8.45 3.74 -32.32
CA MET A 1 -8.57 5.18 -31.98
C MET A 1 -8.95 5.42 -30.52
N VAL A 2 -9.98 4.73 -29.98
CA VAL A 2 -10.44 4.91 -28.57
C VAL A 2 -9.34 4.58 -27.57
N ASP A 3 -8.66 3.43 -27.71
CA ASP A 3 -7.62 2.98 -26.76
C ASP A 3 -6.43 3.94 -26.67
N GLU A 4 -6.02 4.53 -27.80
CA GLU A 4 -4.91 5.48 -27.79
C GLU A 4 -5.29 6.82 -27.14
N ALA A 5 -6.53 7.24 -27.26
CA ALA A 5 -7.06 8.41 -26.56
C ALA A 5 -7.14 8.14 -25.04
N VAL A 6 -7.66 6.96 -24.65
CA VAL A 6 -7.72 6.54 -23.26
C VAL A 6 -6.30 6.38 -22.67
N PHE A 7 -5.40 5.70 -23.38
CA PHE A 7 -4.01 5.56 -22.96
C PHE A 7 -3.36 6.92 -22.65
N ARG A 8 -3.47 7.89 -23.58
CA ARG A 8 -2.90 9.24 -23.36
C ARG A 8 -3.58 9.97 -22.21
N SER A 9 -4.89 9.82 -22.06
CA SER A 9 -5.64 10.45 -20.97
C SER A 9 -5.25 9.89 -19.60
N VAL A 10 -5.16 8.56 -19.44
CA VAL A 10 -4.73 7.91 -18.20
C VAL A 10 -3.27 8.23 -17.90
N LYS A 11 -2.38 8.13 -18.90
CA LYS A 11 -0.98 8.51 -18.74
C LYS A 11 -0.84 9.94 -18.22
N ARG A 12 -1.61 10.89 -18.74
CA ARG A 12 -1.60 12.28 -18.25
C ARG A 12 -2.00 12.39 -16.79
N ALA A 13 -3.04 11.66 -16.36
CA ALA A 13 -3.46 11.62 -14.96
C ALA A 13 -2.35 11.11 -14.05
N CYS A 14 -1.63 10.06 -14.45
CA CYS A 14 -0.53 9.49 -13.68
C CYS A 14 0.60 10.49 -13.37
N TYR A 15 0.75 11.55 -14.15
CA TYR A 15 1.80 12.56 -13.98
C TYR A 15 1.26 13.96 -13.64
N ALA A 16 0.00 14.06 -13.26
CA ALA A 16 -0.67 15.33 -12.94
C ALA A 16 -0.43 15.82 -11.50
N GLY A 17 0.32 15.08 -10.67
CA GLY A 17 0.56 15.45 -9.27
C GLY A 17 -0.67 15.30 -8.38
N LEU A 18 -1.57 14.36 -8.71
CA LEU A 18 -2.76 14.06 -7.93
C LEU A 18 -2.39 13.27 -6.68
N ASP A 19 -3.21 13.39 -5.63
CA ASP A 19 -3.18 12.47 -4.48
C ASP A 19 -3.64 11.07 -4.89
N SER A 20 -3.39 10.06 -4.03
CA SER A 20 -3.63 8.66 -4.40
C SER A 20 -5.11 8.30 -4.57
N VAL A 21 -6.02 8.96 -3.85
CA VAL A 21 -7.47 8.71 -4.00
C VAL A 21 -7.97 9.30 -5.30
N THR A 22 -7.67 10.57 -5.55
CA THR A 22 -8.06 11.28 -6.77
C THR A 22 -7.50 10.58 -8.02
N LEU A 23 -6.22 10.17 -7.99
CA LEU A 23 -5.60 9.46 -9.11
C LEU A 23 -6.37 8.17 -9.45
N ARG A 24 -6.67 7.33 -8.45
CA ARG A 24 -7.34 6.04 -8.65
C ARG A 24 -8.76 6.21 -9.18
N THR A 25 -9.49 7.18 -8.64
CA THR A 25 -10.86 7.52 -9.10
C THR A 25 -10.84 7.97 -10.56
N GLU A 26 -9.99 8.94 -10.91
CA GLU A 26 -9.91 9.44 -12.28
C GLU A 26 -9.44 8.38 -13.28
N VAL A 27 -8.51 7.51 -12.88
CA VAL A 27 -8.05 6.40 -13.72
C VAL A 27 -9.21 5.43 -13.99
N ALA A 28 -9.95 5.04 -12.96
CA ALA A 28 -11.10 4.14 -13.11
C ALA A 28 -12.16 4.72 -14.06
N GLU A 29 -12.54 5.99 -13.89
CA GLU A 29 -13.51 6.67 -14.76
C GLU A 29 -13.07 6.71 -16.22
N ARG A 30 -11.80 7.04 -16.49
CA ARG A 30 -11.27 7.11 -17.85
C ARG A 30 -11.20 5.74 -18.52
N MET A 31 -10.86 4.71 -17.74
CA MET A 31 -10.72 3.34 -18.25
C MET A 31 -12.05 2.71 -18.67
N ARG A 32 -13.20 3.11 -18.10
CA ARG A 32 -14.53 2.62 -18.48
C ARG A 32 -14.84 2.74 -19.97
N ARG A 33 -14.15 3.63 -20.68
CA ARG A 33 -14.34 3.82 -22.13
C ARG A 33 -13.64 2.77 -23.00
N ALA A 34 -12.70 2.02 -22.43
CA ALA A 34 -11.85 1.07 -23.16
C ALA A 34 -11.83 -0.32 -22.55
N VAL A 35 -12.12 -0.45 -21.25
CA VAL A 35 -12.19 -1.71 -20.51
C VAL A 35 -13.55 -1.78 -19.85
N ALA A 36 -14.29 -2.84 -20.14
CA ALA A 36 -15.59 -3.06 -19.51
C ALA A 36 -15.38 -3.62 -18.10
N PHE A 37 -16.06 -3.06 -17.10
CA PHE A 37 -16.19 -3.61 -15.76
C PHE A 37 -17.43 -3.03 -15.08
N ASP A 38 -18.08 -3.83 -14.26
CA ASP A 38 -19.27 -3.47 -13.51
C ASP A 38 -18.90 -3.00 -12.10
N ALA A 39 -17.87 -3.60 -11.52
CA ALA A 39 -17.32 -3.26 -10.21
C ALA A 39 -15.79 -3.22 -10.25
N HIS A 40 -15.19 -2.47 -9.34
CA HIS A 40 -13.73 -2.48 -9.19
C HIS A 40 -13.29 -2.18 -7.76
N ALA A 41 -12.10 -2.68 -7.41
CA ALA A 41 -11.37 -2.32 -6.21
C ALA A 41 -9.92 -1.95 -6.58
N PHE A 42 -9.53 -0.72 -6.29
CA PHE A 42 -8.21 -0.20 -6.59
C PHE A 42 -7.46 0.11 -5.29
N GLY A 43 -6.58 -0.80 -4.88
CA GLY A 43 -5.81 -0.70 -3.65
C GLY A 43 -4.43 -0.09 -3.86
N THR A 44 -3.99 0.72 -2.89
CA THR A 44 -2.57 1.04 -2.69
C THR A 44 -1.93 0.00 -1.77
N ALA A 45 -0.61 -0.18 -1.87
CA ALA A 45 0.15 -1.08 -1.02
C ALA A 45 1.26 -0.36 -0.27
N ASP A 46 1.57 -0.85 0.92
CA ASP A 46 2.80 -0.47 1.63
C ASP A 46 4.00 -1.06 0.88
N PRO A 47 4.90 -0.23 0.34
CA PRO A 47 5.97 -0.70 -0.55
C PRO A 47 7.03 -1.57 0.13
N ASP A 48 7.11 -1.59 1.46
CA ASP A 48 8.06 -2.43 2.19
C ASP A 48 7.48 -3.81 2.51
N THR A 49 6.18 -3.89 2.79
CA THR A 49 5.50 -5.15 3.11
C THR A 49 4.72 -5.75 1.95
N GLY A 50 4.33 -4.94 0.95
CA GLY A 50 3.45 -5.33 -0.15
C GLY A 50 2.00 -5.54 0.27
N LEU A 51 1.63 -5.23 1.50
CA LEU A 51 0.27 -5.36 2.00
C LEU A 51 -0.58 -4.17 1.53
N LEU A 52 -1.82 -4.44 1.13
CA LEU A 52 -2.77 -3.39 0.79
C LEU A 52 -3.10 -2.57 2.03
N ASN A 53 -3.08 -1.25 1.88
CA ASN A 53 -3.22 -0.32 2.99
C ASN A 53 -4.40 0.67 2.86
N HIS A 54 -4.98 0.82 1.67
CA HIS A 54 -6.18 1.62 1.45
C HIS A 54 -6.82 1.27 0.11
N LEU A 55 -8.15 1.19 0.05
CA LEU A 55 -8.90 0.89 -1.16
C LEU A 55 -9.80 2.06 -1.62
N VAL A 56 -9.92 2.18 -2.93
CA VAL A 56 -10.97 2.91 -3.62
C VAL A 56 -11.75 1.88 -4.42
N ALA A 57 -13.00 1.70 -4.10
CA ALA A 57 -13.84 0.68 -4.72
C ALA A 57 -15.18 1.26 -5.19
N GLU A 58 -15.78 0.61 -6.14
CA GLU A 58 -17.11 0.94 -6.64
C GLU A 58 -17.87 -0.35 -6.91
N ARG A 59 -19.10 -0.44 -6.37
CA ARG A 59 -20.01 -1.58 -6.53
C ARG A 59 -19.43 -2.93 -6.06
N ILE A 60 -18.48 -2.93 -5.12
CA ILE A 60 -17.99 -4.13 -4.45
C ILE A 60 -18.94 -4.46 -3.30
N PRO A 61 -19.63 -5.61 -3.30
CA PRO A 61 -20.46 -6.03 -2.19
C PRO A 61 -19.62 -6.23 -0.92
N ALA A 62 -20.15 -5.82 0.24
CA ALA A 62 -19.46 -6.03 1.52
C ALA A 62 -19.10 -7.51 1.79
N PRO A 63 -19.98 -8.50 1.51
CA PRO A 63 -19.61 -9.92 1.65
C PRO A 63 -18.39 -10.30 0.83
N LEU A 64 -18.32 -9.87 -0.45
CA LEU A 64 -17.17 -10.13 -1.31
C LEU A 64 -15.88 -9.54 -0.73
N ALA A 65 -15.93 -8.31 -0.22
CA ALA A 65 -14.76 -7.66 0.37
C ALA A 65 -14.25 -8.41 1.61
N ILE A 66 -15.16 -8.90 2.46
CA ILE A 66 -14.84 -9.68 3.67
C ILE A 66 -14.24 -11.03 3.27
N GLU A 67 -14.88 -11.76 2.36
CA GLU A 67 -14.39 -13.05 1.87
C GLU A 67 -13.00 -12.92 1.21
N TYR A 68 -12.74 -11.81 0.50
CA TYR A 68 -11.40 -11.50 -0.02
C TYR A 68 -10.38 -11.31 1.11
N ALA A 69 -10.76 -10.67 2.20
CA ALA A 69 -9.87 -10.48 3.34
C ALA A 69 -9.61 -11.80 4.08
N ASP A 70 -10.64 -12.62 4.27
CA ASP A 70 -10.58 -13.80 5.10
C ASP A 70 -9.98 -15.02 4.40
N GLU A 71 -10.34 -15.26 3.13
CA GLU A 71 -9.95 -16.50 2.44
C GLU A 71 -8.79 -16.30 1.46
N LEU A 72 -8.69 -15.15 0.84
CA LEU A 72 -7.82 -14.97 -0.30
C LEU A 72 -6.53 -14.23 0.00
N TYR A 73 -6.58 -13.28 0.90
CA TYR A 73 -5.41 -12.49 1.22
C TYR A 73 -4.33 -13.26 1.99
N PRO A 74 -4.67 -14.17 2.91
CA PRO A 74 -3.70 -15.05 3.54
C PRO A 74 -3.01 -16.00 2.56
N LEU A 75 -3.74 -16.49 1.55
CA LEU A 75 -3.22 -17.42 0.53
C LEU A 75 -2.37 -16.70 -0.53
N HIS A 76 -2.75 -15.48 -0.88
CA HIS A 76 -2.03 -14.61 -1.81
C HIS A 76 -1.07 -13.72 -1.03
N SER A 77 -0.02 -14.31 -0.49
CA SER A 77 1.00 -13.57 0.25
C SER A 77 1.53 -12.41 -0.59
N ALA A 78 2.01 -11.36 0.08
CA ALA A 78 2.75 -10.29 -0.59
C ALA A 78 3.90 -10.85 -1.47
N ALA A 79 4.47 -12.00 -1.08
CA ALA A 79 5.46 -12.74 -1.87
C ALA A 79 4.88 -13.22 -3.21
N PHE A 80 3.71 -13.86 -3.24
CA PHE A 80 3.07 -14.29 -4.49
C PHE A 80 2.78 -13.10 -5.40
N THR A 81 2.22 -12.02 -4.86
CA THR A 81 1.90 -10.81 -5.63
C THR A 81 3.17 -10.15 -6.17
N ILE A 82 4.24 -10.11 -5.38
CA ILE A 82 5.54 -9.60 -5.80
C ILE A 82 6.20 -10.54 -6.82
N ASP A 83 6.12 -11.85 -6.62
CA ASP A 83 6.73 -12.84 -7.52
C ASP A 83 5.97 -12.90 -8.86
N SER A 84 4.63 -12.77 -8.86
CA SER A 84 3.84 -12.65 -10.08
C SER A 84 4.16 -11.36 -10.84
N ALA A 85 4.34 -10.24 -10.14
CA ALA A 85 4.80 -9.00 -10.74
C ALA A 85 6.24 -9.10 -11.29
N ARG A 86 7.10 -9.91 -10.66
CA ARG A 86 8.47 -10.20 -11.12
C ARG A 86 8.52 -11.14 -12.31
N ALA A 87 7.59 -12.11 -12.39
CA ALA A 87 7.51 -13.08 -13.48
C ALA A 87 7.05 -12.47 -14.82
N GLY A 88 6.78 -11.17 -14.88
CA GLY A 88 6.48 -10.45 -16.11
C GLY A 88 5.02 -10.49 -16.58
N SER A 89 4.12 -10.99 -15.77
CA SER A 89 2.67 -10.95 -16.05
C SER A 89 1.91 -10.06 -15.06
N PRO A 90 2.05 -8.71 -15.15
CA PRO A 90 1.41 -7.80 -14.21
C PRO A 90 -0.11 -7.69 -14.41
N VAL A 91 -0.65 -8.28 -15.47
CA VAL A 91 -2.09 -8.26 -15.81
C VAL A 91 -2.53 -9.67 -16.17
N PHE A 92 -3.47 -10.21 -15.42
CA PHE A 92 -3.96 -11.56 -15.61
C PHE A 92 -5.47 -11.64 -15.34
N ARG A 93 -6.09 -12.72 -15.82
CA ARG A 93 -7.49 -13.00 -15.54
C ARG A 93 -7.65 -13.42 -14.09
N ALA A 94 -8.45 -12.71 -13.31
CA ALA A 94 -8.78 -13.11 -11.96
C ALA A 94 -9.44 -14.49 -11.95
N GLY A 95 -9.11 -15.31 -10.94
CA GLY A 95 -9.61 -16.68 -10.84
C GLY A 95 -8.96 -17.70 -11.76
N SER A 96 -8.09 -17.31 -12.73
CA SER A 96 -7.32 -18.27 -13.52
C SER A 96 -6.24 -18.96 -12.69
N GLU A 97 -5.74 -18.28 -11.67
CA GLU A 97 -4.67 -18.77 -10.80
C GLU A 97 -5.18 -19.30 -9.44
N SER A 98 -6.46 -19.02 -9.10
CA SER A 98 -7.08 -19.52 -7.88
C SER A 98 -8.55 -19.87 -8.10
N PRO A 99 -8.89 -21.17 -8.09
CA PRO A 99 -10.29 -21.61 -8.12
C PRO A 99 -11.13 -21.07 -6.96
N ALA A 100 -10.53 -20.84 -5.79
CA ALA A 100 -11.21 -20.26 -4.62
C ALA A 100 -11.68 -18.83 -4.90
N ILE A 101 -10.81 -17.97 -5.47
CA ILE A 101 -11.19 -16.61 -5.90
C ILE A 101 -12.36 -16.66 -6.87
N ALA A 102 -12.26 -17.48 -7.90
CA ALA A 102 -13.33 -17.61 -8.89
C ALA A 102 -14.65 -18.11 -8.28
N ALA A 103 -14.60 -18.92 -7.22
CA ALA A 103 -15.80 -19.37 -6.52
C ALA A 103 -16.44 -18.23 -5.73
N VAL A 104 -15.64 -17.46 -4.98
CA VAL A 104 -16.10 -16.32 -4.19
C VAL A 104 -16.69 -15.23 -5.12
N GLU A 105 -16.01 -14.89 -6.21
CA GLU A 105 -16.53 -13.94 -7.19
C GLU A 105 -17.88 -14.38 -7.77
N ARG A 106 -18.01 -15.67 -8.15
CA ARG A 106 -19.27 -16.22 -8.67
C ARG A 106 -20.39 -16.21 -7.64
N ALA A 107 -20.09 -16.53 -6.38
CA ALA A 107 -21.07 -16.49 -5.30
C ALA A 107 -21.62 -15.07 -5.09
N ASN A 108 -20.82 -14.05 -5.40
CA ASN A 108 -21.20 -12.63 -5.33
C ASN A 108 -21.68 -12.04 -6.67
N GLY A 109 -21.99 -12.89 -7.68
CA GLY A 109 -22.56 -12.48 -8.95
C GLY A 109 -21.57 -12.07 -10.04
N PHE A 110 -20.27 -12.19 -9.80
CA PHE A 110 -19.24 -11.85 -10.78
C PHE A 110 -18.72 -13.11 -11.49
N HIS A 111 -18.72 -13.07 -12.81
CA HIS A 111 -18.36 -14.22 -13.65
C HIS A 111 -17.03 -14.05 -14.39
N PHE A 112 -16.45 -12.86 -14.32
CA PHE A 112 -15.20 -12.53 -14.96
C PHE A 112 -14.47 -11.43 -14.19
N GLY A 113 -13.17 -11.57 -14.04
CA GLY A 113 -12.31 -10.56 -13.41
C GLY A 113 -10.98 -10.39 -14.13
N ILE A 114 -10.38 -9.21 -13.98
CA ILE A 114 -9.01 -8.89 -14.39
C ILE A 114 -8.30 -8.30 -13.17
N ASP A 115 -7.16 -8.89 -12.81
CA ASP A 115 -6.25 -8.35 -11.82
C ASP A 115 -5.07 -7.64 -12.49
N VAL A 116 -4.75 -6.44 -11.99
CA VAL A 116 -3.64 -5.62 -12.43
C VAL A 116 -2.72 -5.36 -11.25
N LEU A 117 -1.50 -5.86 -11.32
CA LEU A 117 -0.47 -5.63 -10.31
C LEU A 117 0.38 -4.42 -10.70
N LEU A 118 0.49 -3.46 -9.82
CA LEU A 118 1.19 -2.21 -10.06
C LEU A 118 2.50 -2.23 -9.28
N ALA A 119 3.55 -2.70 -9.95
CA ALA A 119 4.88 -2.82 -9.38
C ALA A 119 5.89 -1.93 -10.12
N ALA A 120 6.80 -1.32 -9.36
CA ALA A 120 7.96 -0.59 -9.86
C ALA A 120 9.12 -0.75 -8.87
N ASP A 121 10.36 -0.76 -9.38
CA ASP A 121 11.58 -0.87 -8.58
C ASP A 121 11.54 -2.09 -7.62
N ARG A 122 11.00 -3.23 -8.10
CA ARG A 122 10.83 -4.50 -7.38
C ARG A 122 9.91 -4.41 -6.15
N ARG A 123 9.01 -3.44 -6.09
CA ARG A 123 8.04 -3.21 -5.02
C ARG A 123 6.64 -3.15 -5.58
N LEU A 124 5.68 -3.64 -4.81
CA LEU A 124 4.26 -3.50 -5.11
C LEU A 124 3.79 -2.13 -4.62
N TRP A 125 3.17 -1.35 -5.49
CA TRP A 125 2.57 -0.05 -5.18
C TRP A 125 1.06 -0.11 -5.06
N GLY A 126 0.46 -1.12 -5.68
CA GLY A 126 -0.98 -1.34 -5.61
C GLY A 126 -1.45 -2.51 -6.43
N LYS A 127 -2.72 -2.81 -6.28
CA LYS A 127 -3.45 -3.81 -7.05
C LYS A 127 -4.79 -3.20 -7.49
N TRP A 128 -5.19 -3.49 -8.73
CA TRP A 128 -6.49 -3.09 -9.24
C TRP A 128 -7.24 -4.32 -9.73
N CYS A 129 -8.39 -4.61 -9.13
CA CYS A 129 -9.30 -5.68 -9.51
C CYS A 129 -10.48 -5.07 -10.27
N LEU A 130 -10.79 -5.62 -11.44
CA LEU A 130 -11.89 -5.24 -12.32
C LEU A 130 -12.80 -6.43 -12.47
N LEU A 131 -14.08 -6.30 -12.09
CA LEU A 131 -15.05 -7.38 -12.06
C LEU A 131 -16.21 -7.14 -13.02
N ARG A 132 -16.75 -8.23 -13.60
CA ARG A 132 -17.90 -8.22 -14.48
C ARG A 132 -18.95 -9.22 -14.03
N GLU A 133 -20.21 -8.78 -14.05
CA GLU A 133 -21.39 -9.62 -13.79
C GLU A 133 -21.63 -10.59 -14.96
N SER A 134 -21.32 -10.19 -16.19
CA SER A 134 -21.43 -11.04 -17.37
C SER A 134 -20.08 -11.67 -17.74
N ARG A 135 -20.11 -12.84 -18.40
CA ARG A 135 -18.87 -13.46 -18.93
C ARG A 135 -18.21 -12.64 -20.04
N GLY A 136 -18.92 -11.65 -20.60
CA GLY A 136 -18.43 -10.78 -21.65
C GLY A 136 -18.10 -11.51 -22.95
N SER A 137 -17.43 -10.82 -23.89
CA SER A 137 -16.85 -11.47 -25.06
C SER A 137 -15.69 -12.37 -24.64
N SER A 138 -15.51 -13.49 -25.31
CA SER A 138 -14.42 -14.44 -25.04
C SER A 138 -13.02 -13.84 -25.28
N ASP A 139 -12.92 -12.80 -26.09
CA ASP A 139 -11.66 -12.13 -26.43
C ASP A 139 -11.50 -10.80 -25.68
N VAL A 140 -10.68 -10.85 -24.65
CA VAL A 140 -10.25 -9.68 -23.83
C VAL A 140 -8.81 -9.24 -24.15
N SER A 141 -8.22 -9.78 -25.22
CA SER A 141 -6.80 -9.58 -25.54
C SER A 141 -6.46 -8.11 -25.72
N ARG A 142 -7.37 -7.32 -26.31
CA ARG A 142 -7.22 -5.88 -26.51
C ARG A 142 -7.19 -5.13 -25.18
N GLU A 143 -8.09 -5.46 -24.26
CA GLU A 143 -8.17 -4.84 -22.93
C GLU A 143 -6.92 -5.16 -22.09
N LEU A 144 -6.50 -6.43 -22.09
CA LEU A 144 -5.27 -6.86 -21.42
C LEU A 144 -4.04 -6.17 -22.01
N ALA A 145 -3.95 -6.00 -23.32
CA ALA A 145 -2.85 -5.30 -23.98
C ALA A 145 -2.80 -3.81 -23.57
N LEU A 146 -3.96 -3.13 -23.51
CA LEU A 146 -4.03 -1.75 -23.04
C LEU A 146 -3.60 -1.63 -21.59
N LEU A 147 -4.10 -2.49 -20.71
CA LEU A 147 -3.75 -2.51 -19.29
C LEU A 147 -2.25 -2.75 -19.11
N ARG A 148 -1.65 -3.74 -19.81
CA ARG A 148 -0.20 -4.00 -19.75
C ARG A 148 0.65 -2.79 -20.15
N ARG A 149 0.23 -2.05 -21.19
CA ARG A 149 0.90 -0.81 -21.62
C ARG A 149 0.79 0.30 -20.55
N LEU A 150 -0.28 0.32 -19.76
CA LEU A 150 -0.51 1.33 -18.73
C LEU A 150 0.19 1.01 -17.40
N VAL A 151 0.46 -0.26 -17.08
CA VAL A 151 1.06 -0.68 -15.81
C VAL A 151 2.28 0.14 -15.40
N PRO A 152 3.29 0.40 -16.26
CA PRO A 152 4.45 1.20 -15.87
C PRO A 152 4.09 2.64 -15.47
N HIS A 153 3.09 3.22 -16.14
CA HIS A 153 2.63 4.59 -15.85
C HIS A 153 1.79 4.64 -14.58
N LEU A 154 0.88 3.67 -14.38
CA LEU A 154 0.07 3.54 -13.18
C LEU A 154 0.94 3.30 -11.94
N SER A 155 1.92 2.40 -12.03
CA SER A 155 2.85 2.13 -10.93
C SER A 155 3.64 3.38 -10.53
N ARG A 156 4.16 4.12 -11.52
CA ARG A 156 4.87 5.36 -11.26
C ARG A 156 3.94 6.46 -10.76
N GLY A 157 2.71 6.53 -11.30
CA GLY A 157 1.69 7.47 -10.85
C GLY A 157 1.32 7.25 -9.38
N LEU A 158 1.11 6.00 -8.94
CA LEU A 158 0.85 5.68 -7.53
C LEU A 158 2.04 6.03 -6.63
N GLN A 159 3.26 5.73 -7.06
CA GLN A 159 4.46 6.13 -6.33
C GLN A 159 4.51 7.64 -6.11
N GLN A 160 4.25 8.43 -7.16
CA GLN A 160 4.21 9.89 -7.07
C GLN A 160 3.05 10.39 -6.23
N ALA A 161 1.87 9.80 -6.38
CA ALA A 161 0.68 10.15 -5.60
C ALA A 161 0.91 9.91 -4.10
N THR A 162 1.59 8.83 -3.72
CA THR A 162 1.96 8.57 -2.33
C THR A 162 2.96 9.62 -1.79
N LEU A 163 3.85 10.16 -2.65
CA LEU A 163 4.71 11.29 -2.27
C LEU A 163 3.90 12.58 -2.05
N VAL A 164 2.92 12.84 -2.92
CA VAL A 164 1.99 13.97 -2.75
C VAL A 164 1.21 13.81 -1.44
N ASP A 165 0.72 12.59 -1.17
CA ASP A 165 0.04 12.26 0.08
C ASP A 165 0.92 12.52 1.30
N ALA A 166 2.20 12.13 1.26
CA ALA A 166 3.14 12.37 2.35
C ALA A 166 3.44 13.86 2.56
N ALA A 167 3.47 14.64 1.46
CA ALA A 167 3.70 16.08 1.53
C ALA A 167 2.49 16.89 2.00
N LEU A 168 1.27 16.33 1.89
CA LEU A 168 0.01 16.96 2.30
C LEU A 168 -0.35 16.65 3.76
N GLU A 169 0.51 15.98 4.52
CA GLU A 169 0.29 15.70 5.93
C GLU A 169 0.04 17.02 6.70
N ARG A 170 -1.15 17.13 7.29
CA ARG A 170 -1.52 18.29 8.11
C ARG A 170 -1.21 17.99 9.57
N GLU A 171 -0.60 18.97 10.25
CA GLU A 171 -0.43 18.92 11.69
C GLU A 171 -1.81 18.73 12.34
N SER A 172 -1.97 17.63 13.03
CA SER A 172 -3.13 17.38 13.86
C SER A 172 -2.66 17.19 15.30
N ASN A 173 -3.12 18.04 16.19
CA ASN A 173 -2.90 17.98 17.64
C ASN A 173 -3.61 16.80 18.32
N ALA A 174 -3.97 15.75 17.58
CA ALA A 174 -4.67 14.62 18.16
C ALA A 174 -3.70 13.72 18.95
N THR A 175 -4.23 13.23 20.03
CA THR A 175 -3.66 12.36 21.06
C THR A 175 -2.67 11.34 20.50
N SER A 176 -1.49 11.25 21.13
CA SER A 176 -0.43 10.24 20.88
C SER A 176 -0.85 8.83 21.34
N ALA A 177 -2.07 8.65 21.83
CA ALA A 177 -2.56 7.36 22.32
C ALA A 177 -2.77 6.37 21.19
N ALA A 178 -2.33 5.12 21.40
CA ALA A 178 -2.58 4.03 20.47
C ALA A 178 -4.01 3.51 20.62
N GLY A 179 -4.65 3.23 19.48
CA GLY A 179 -5.89 2.46 19.40
C GLY A 179 -5.60 0.97 19.36
N VAL A 180 -6.47 0.16 19.94
CA VAL A 180 -6.37 -1.30 19.91
C VAL A 180 -7.69 -1.87 19.40
N VAL A 181 -7.59 -2.85 18.49
CA VAL A 181 -8.72 -3.68 18.04
C VAL A 181 -8.35 -5.14 18.27
N MET A 182 -9.25 -5.91 18.84
CA MET A 182 -9.06 -7.32 19.12
C MET A 182 -9.96 -8.16 18.21
N PHE A 183 -9.41 -9.23 17.66
CA PHE A 183 -10.12 -10.15 16.77
C PHE A 183 -10.06 -11.57 17.32
N ASP A 184 -11.16 -12.32 17.17
CA ASP A 184 -11.17 -13.76 17.44
C ASP A 184 -10.44 -14.56 16.34
N ALA A 185 -10.30 -15.86 16.53
CA ALA A 185 -9.67 -16.76 15.57
C ALA A 185 -10.39 -16.86 14.21
N ARG A 186 -11.59 -16.27 14.09
CA ARG A 186 -12.38 -16.18 12.86
C ARG A 186 -12.33 -14.80 12.22
N GLY A 187 -11.46 -13.90 12.69
CA GLY A 187 -11.34 -12.54 12.17
C GLY A 187 -12.47 -11.59 12.60
N ARG A 188 -13.38 -11.99 13.52
CA ARG A 188 -14.45 -11.12 14.00
C ARG A 188 -13.93 -10.20 15.10
N SER A 189 -14.30 -8.93 15.05
CA SER A 189 -13.94 -7.98 16.09
C SER A 189 -14.61 -8.31 17.41
N LEU A 190 -13.80 -8.51 18.46
CA LEU A 190 -14.24 -8.78 19.82
C LEU A 190 -14.40 -7.50 20.64
N ALA A 191 -13.44 -6.60 20.50
CA ALA A 191 -13.37 -5.36 21.26
C ALA A 191 -12.52 -4.32 20.55
N ARG A 192 -12.76 -3.06 20.85
CA ARG A 192 -11.91 -1.94 20.43
C ARG A 192 -11.83 -0.90 21.54
N SER A 193 -10.66 -0.25 21.65
CA SER A 193 -10.51 0.87 22.56
C SER A 193 -11.20 2.13 22.01
N SER A 194 -11.60 3.04 22.90
CA SER A 194 -12.19 4.33 22.51
C SER A 194 -11.27 5.13 21.57
N CYS A 195 -9.95 5.05 21.76
CA CYS A 195 -8.97 5.71 20.90
C CYS A 195 -8.90 5.11 19.50
N ALA A 196 -9.29 3.85 19.29
CA ALA A 196 -9.27 3.21 17.97
C ALA A 196 -10.38 3.76 17.05
N THR A 197 -11.57 4.07 17.58
CA THR A 197 -12.72 4.49 16.76
C THR A 197 -12.40 5.65 15.82
N PRO A 198 -11.90 6.81 16.27
CA PRO A 198 -11.58 7.91 15.35
C PRO A 198 -10.46 7.58 14.36
N MET A 199 -9.54 6.64 14.69
CA MET A 199 -8.50 6.19 13.78
C MET A 199 -9.06 5.27 12.70
N LEU A 200 -10.00 4.39 13.05
CA LEU A 200 -10.70 3.53 12.10
C LEU A 200 -11.53 4.36 11.12
N ASP A 201 -12.23 5.38 11.62
CA ASP A 201 -13.01 6.30 10.80
C ASP A 201 -12.12 7.08 9.81
N ASP A 202 -10.93 7.48 10.26
CA ASP A 202 -9.96 8.17 9.41
C ASP A 202 -9.34 7.24 8.36
N LEU A 203 -9.10 5.97 8.70
CA LEU A 203 -8.54 4.93 7.83
C LEU A 203 -9.58 4.26 6.91
N ALA A 204 -10.86 4.65 6.99
CA ALA A 204 -11.92 4.00 6.24
C ALA A 204 -11.67 4.07 4.73
N ASP A 205 -11.87 2.93 4.07
CA ASP A 205 -11.80 2.79 2.63
C ASP A 205 -12.89 3.61 1.92
N VAL A 206 -12.68 3.92 0.64
CA VAL A 206 -13.66 4.64 -0.19
C VAL A 206 -14.50 3.62 -0.96
N GLY A 207 -15.83 3.71 -0.80
CA GLY A 207 -16.79 2.89 -1.55
C GLY A 207 -16.89 1.44 -1.11
N VAL A 208 -16.26 1.07 0.01
CA VAL A 208 -16.40 -0.24 0.67
C VAL A 208 -16.78 -0.02 2.12
N ALA A 209 -17.84 -0.66 2.55
CA ALA A 209 -18.23 -0.72 3.96
C ALA A 209 -17.92 -2.11 4.50
N CYS A 210 -17.02 -2.20 5.46
CA CYS A 210 -16.79 -3.43 6.22
C CYS A 210 -17.63 -3.44 7.48
N ASP A 211 -17.99 -4.64 7.95
CA ASP A 211 -18.78 -4.82 9.16
C ASP A 211 -18.09 -4.16 10.37
N GLY A 212 -18.87 -3.47 11.19
CA GLY A 212 -18.37 -2.76 12.38
C GLY A 212 -17.45 -1.55 12.11
N GLY A 213 -17.34 -1.06 10.86
CA GLY A 213 -16.53 0.12 10.51
C GLY A 213 -15.02 -0.14 10.57
N ILE A 214 -14.59 -1.41 10.40
CA ILE A 214 -13.17 -1.77 10.37
C ILE A 214 -12.69 -1.70 8.92
N PRO A 215 -11.63 -0.93 8.59
CA PRO A 215 -11.02 -0.90 7.27
C PRO A 215 -10.56 -2.28 6.81
N LEU A 216 -10.74 -2.58 5.53
CA LEU A 216 -10.38 -3.88 4.95
C LEU A 216 -8.91 -4.23 5.15
N SER A 217 -8.03 -3.23 5.07
CA SER A 217 -6.59 -3.39 5.31
C SER A 217 -6.26 -3.92 6.72
N ILE A 218 -7.03 -3.52 7.72
CA ILE A 218 -6.86 -3.99 9.12
C ILE A 218 -7.35 -5.44 9.26
N LEU A 219 -8.50 -5.75 8.66
CA LEU A 219 -9.03 -7.11 8.63
C LEU A 219 -8.05 -8.06 7.93
N MET A 220 -7.57 -7.68 6.75
CA MET A 220 -6.56 -8.44 5.99
C MET A 220 -5.28 -8.68 6.79
N LEU A 221 -4.82 -7.68 7.56
CA LEU A 221 -3.63 -7.80 8.39
C LEU A 221 -3.84 -8.82 9.53
N ALA A 222 -4.99 -8.75 10.19
CA ALA A 222 -5.35 -9.67 11.27
C ALA A 222 -5.47 -11.12 10.77
N THR A 223 -6.18 -11.33 9.68
CA THR A 223 -6.39 -12.66 9.08
C THR A 223 -5.07 -13.26 8.57
N ARG A 224 -4.20 -12.43 7.94
CA ARG A 224 -2.88 -12.87 7.51
C ARG A 224 -2.04 -13.38 8.68
N LEU A 225 -2.01 -12.65 9.80
CA LEU A 225 -1.23 -13.08 10.96
C LEU A 225 -1.74 -14.40 11.53
N GLN A 226 -3.06 -14.59 11.59
CA GLN A 226 -3.68 -15.83 12.04
C GLN A 226 -3.29 -17.01 11.14
N GLU A 227 -3.23 -16.79 9.82
CA GLU A 227 -2.84 -17.84 8.87
C GLU A 227 -1.35 -18.18 8.97
N LEU A 228 -0.48 -17.16 9.13
CA LEU A 228 0.95 -17.38 9.36
C LEU A 228 1.17 -18.21 10.64
N ALA A 229 0.44 -17.90 11.71
CA ALA A 229 0.53 -18.64 12.96
C ALA A 229 0.05 -20.09 12.83
N ARG A 230 -1.00 -20.33 12.04
CA ARG A 230 -1.48 -21.70 11.77
C ARG A 230 -0.49 -22.55 11.00
N ARG A 231 0.34 -21.92 10.14
CA ARG A 231 1.35 -22.60 9.30
C ARG A 231 2.70 -22.77 9.98
N SER A 232 3.01 -21.93 10.96
CA SER A 232 4.27 -21.99 11.68
C SER A 232 4.20 -22.96 12.84
N SER A 233 4.94 -24.07 12.77
CA SER A 233 5.06 -25.04 13.87
C SER A 233 5.91 -24.53 15.04
N ASP A 234 6.71 -23.50 14.83
CA ASP A 234 7.76 -23.04 15.78
C ASP A 234 7.36 -21.84 16.63
N GLY A 235 6.08 -21.45 16.64
CA GLY A 235 5.57 -20.41 17.55
C GLY A 235 6.18 -19.00 17.37
N ILE A 236 6.94 -18.77 16.30
CA ILE A 236 7.49 -17.44 16.00
C ILE A 236 6.35 -16.60 15.41
N ALA A 237 5.69 -15.85 16.27
CA ALA A 237 4.74 -14.84 15.85
C ALA A 237 5.50 -13.71 15.12
N GLU A 238 5.58 -13.78 13.80
CA GLU A 238 6.01 -12.63 13.00
C GLU A 238 5.05 -11.48 13.27
N THR A 239 5.57 -10.40 13.84
CA THR A 239 4.82 -9.16 13.95
C THR A 239 4.57 -8.63 12.56
N THR A 240 3.33 -8.64 12.13
CA THR A 240 2.96 -8.10 10.82
C THR A 240 2.57 -6.64 10.98
N ALA A 241 3.17 -5.77 10.19
CA ALA A 241 2.93 -4.34 10.25
C ALA A 241 2.66 -3.78 8.85
N LEU A 242 1.86 -2.73 8.78
CA LEU A 242 1.67 -1.92 7.58
C LEU A 242 1.55 -0.44 7.93
N ARG A 243 1.84 0.40 6.96
CA ARG A 243 1.64 1.85 7.04
C ARG A 243 0.47 2.23 6.15
N ALA A 244 -0.47 2.97 6.72
CA ALA A 244 -1.65 3.44 6.01
C ALA A 244 -1.85 4.94 6.25
N ARG A 245 -2.40 5.62 5.25
CA ARG A 245 -2.75 7.03 5.34
C ARG A 245 -4.24 7.18 5.54
N GLY A 246 -4.63 7.95 6.56
CA GLY A 246 -6.02 8.32 6.80
C GLY A 246 -6.50 9.44 5.86
N ARG A 247 -7.82 9.63 5.80
CA ARG A 247 -8.47 10.71 5.03
C ARG A 247 -8.08 12.11 5.51
N SER A 248 -7.72 12.25 6.78
CA SER A 248 -7.17 13.50 7.33
C SER A 248 -5.79 13.86 6.77
N GLY A 249 -5.12 12.91 6.11
CA GLY A 249 -3.74 13.02 5.65
C GLY A 249 -2.72 12.47 6.64
N ARG A 250 -3.15 12.03 7.82
CA ARG A 250 -2.27 11.46 8.85
C ARG A 250 -1.84 10.05 8.47
N TRP A 251 -0.57 9.75 8.73
CA TRP A 251 -0.04 8.40 8.58
C TRP A 251 -0.13 7.61 9.88
N TYR A 252 -0.51 6.36 9.76
CA TYR A 252 -0.63 5.41 10.85
C TYR A 252 0.30 4.22 10.63
N LEU A 253 0.93 3.77 11.72
CA LEU A 253 1.53 2.45 11.79
C LEU A 253 0.50 1.51 12.43
N ILE A 254 0.20 0.44 11.73
CA ILE A 254 -0.75 -0.60 12.13
C ILE A 254 0.05 -1.87 12.31
N GLN A 255 0.01 -2.44 13.52
CA GLN A 255 0.77 -3.63 13.88
C GLN A 255 -0.18 -4.69 14.44
N ALA A 256 -0.08 -5.90 13.92
CA ALA A 256 -0.82 -7.04 14.43
C ALA A 256 0.11 -7.98 15.20
N SER A 257 -0.35 -8.50 16.32
CA SER A 257 0.31 -9.51 17.12
C SER A 257 -0.69 -10.51 17.64
N LEU A 258 -0.27 -11.77 17.81
CA LEU A 258 -1.07 -12.75 18.54
C LEU A 258 -0.92 -12.51 20.03
N ALA A 259 -2.03 -12.43 20.73
CA ALA A 259 -2.02 -12.45 22.18
C ALA A 259 -1.96 -13.91 22.63
N GLU A 260 -0.99 -14.24 23.44
CA GLU A 260 -0.96 -15.53 24.13
C GLU A 260 -2.15 -15.60 25.10
N ALA A 261 -3.03 -16.55 24.85
CA ALA A 261 -4.12 -16.83 25.75
C ALA A 261 -3.61 -17.81 26.83
N ASN A 262 -4.07 -17.65 28.08
CA ASN A 262 -3.94 -18.67 29.08
C ASN A 262 -4.38 -20.02 28.50
N ALA A 263 -3.79 -21.13 28.94
CA ALA A 263 -3.89 -22.50 28.38
C ALA A 263 -5.30 -23.04 28.01
N GLN A 264 -6.35 -22.27 28.22
CA GLN A 264 -7.75 -22.61 27.93
C GLN A 264 -8.46 -21.58 27.03
N ALA A 265 -7.79 -20.52 26.56
CA ALA A 265 -8.43 -19.44 25.79
C ALA A 265 -8.12 -19.56 24.29
N VAL A 266 -9.10 -19.17 23.48
CA VAL A 266 -8.98 -19.10 22.02
C VAL A 266 -7.95 -18.03 21.64
N PRO A 267 -7.05 -18.26 20.67
CA PRO A 267 -6.09 -17.25 20.22
C PRO A 267 -6.80 -15.96 19.80
N VAL A 268 -6.28 -14.84 20.27
CA VAL A 268 -6.80 -13.50 19.95
C VAL A 268 -5.72 -12.74 19.18
N THR A 269 -6.12 -12.06 18.11
CA THR A 269 -5.25 -11.16 17.40
C THR A 269 -5.47 -9.74 17.90
N ALA A 270 -4.43 -9.10 18.42
CA ALA A 270 -4.44 -7.70 18.79
C ALA A 270 -3.85 -6.87 17.63
N VAL A 271 -4.62 -5.87 17.16
CA VAL A 271 -4.14 -4.88 16.19
C VAL A 271 -4.01 -3.54 16.87
N VAL A 272 -2.79 -3.02 16.89
CA VAL A 272 -2.45 -1.72 17.44
C VAL A 272 -2.35 -0.70 16.32
N ILE A 273 -3.09 0.40 16.43
CA ILE A 273 -3.11 1.50 15.47
C ILE A 273 -2.57 2.73 16.17
N ARG A 274 -1.54 3.35 15.64
CA ARG A 274 -1.01 4.60 16.19
C ARG A 274 -0.55 5.56 15.09
N PRO A 275 -0.58 6.86 15.34
CA PRO A 275 0.05 7.81 14.44
C PRO A 275 1.54 7.47 14.26
N MET A 276 2.03 7.62 13.04
CA MET A 276 3.46 7.45 12.76
C MET A 276 4.25 8.64 13.29
N MET A 277 5.40 8.33 13.87
CA MET A 277 6.36 9.35 14.25
C MET A 277 7.17 9.79 13.02
N PRO A 278 7.60 11.06 12.94
CA PRO A 278 8.37 11.56 11.80
C PRO A 278 9.58 10.70 11.43
N ARG A 279 10.30 10.17 12.43
CA ARG A 279 11.45 9.26 12.22
C ARG A 279 11.08 7.95 11.52
N GLU A 280 9.84 7.51 11.62
CA GLU A 280 9.32 6.29 10.99
C GLU A 280 8.90 6.54 9.54
N MET A 281 8.63 7.79 9.18
CA MET A 281 8.35 8.21 7.80
C MET A 281 9.62 8.22 6.92
N ALA A 282 10.78 8.53 7.49
CA ALA A 282 12.00 8.68 6.72
C ALA A 282 12.39 7.45 5.87
N PRO A 283 12.31 6.20 6.35
CA PRO A 283 12.57 5.01 5.52
C PRO A 283 11.57 4.89 4.36
N MET A 284 10.29 5.21 4.59
CA MET A 284 9.26 5.18 3.55
C MET A 284 9.54 6.23 2.47
N LEU A 285 9.87 7.47 2.85
CA LEU A 285 10.21 8.54 1.92
C LEU A 285 11.42 8.17 1.06
N THR A 286 12.46 7.54 1.63
CA THR A 286 13.61 7.08 0.83
C THR A 286 13.20 6.06 -0.23
N THR A 287 12.24 5.21 0.08
CA THR A 287 11.67 4.24 -0.85
C THR A 287 10.83 4.92 -1.93
N LEU A 288 9.97 5.85 -1.53
CA LEU A 288 9.09 6.61 -2.43
C LEU A 288 9.89 7.42 -3.46
N TYR A 289 11.02 8.01 -3.07
CA TYR A 289 11.92 8.71 -3.98
C TYR A 289 12.74 7.77 -4.88
N GLY A 290 12.58 6.45 -4.76
CA GLY A 290 13.32 5.47 -5.56
C GLY A 290 14.82 5.51 -5.28
N LEU A 291 15.21 5.79 -4.04
CA LEU A 291 16.61 5.82 -3.63
C LEU A 291 17.16 4.39 -3.57
N SER A 292 18.31 4.18 -4.20
CA SER A 292 19.01 2.89 -4.14
C SER A 292 19.50 2.59 -2.72
N PRO A 293 19.80 1.33 -2.38
CA PRO A 293 20.37 0.98 -1.08
C PRO A 293 21.59 1.83 -0.71
N ARG A 294 22.50 2.05 -1.67
CA ARG A 294 23.72 2.88 -1.45
C ARG A 294 23.41 4.36 -1.25
N GLU A 295 22.44 4.91 -1.98
CA GLU A 295 21.97 6.29 -1.75
C GLU A 295 21.35 6.43 -0.36
N ARG A 296 20.59 5.43 0.11
CA ARG A 296 20.01 5.41 1.46
C ARG A 296 21.07 5.35 2.54
N ASP A 297 22.10 4.51 2.39
CA ASP A 297 23.23 4.41 3.32
C ASP A 297 23.96 5.76 3.45
N VAL A 298 24.19 6.44 2.32
CA VAL A 298 24.80 7.77 2.29
C VAL A 298 23.92 8.79 2.98
N ILE A 299 22.60 8.80 2.69
CA ILE A 299 21.65 9.71 3.34
C ILE A 299 21.58 9.47 4.85
N ALA A 300 21.60 8.22 5.29
CA ALA A 300 21.63 7.89 6.71
C ALA A 300 22.86 8.48 7.42
N GLY A 301 24.02 8.49 6.77
CA GLY A 301 25.21 9.19 7.26
C GLY A 301 25.03 10.70 7.32
N VAL A 302 24.44 11.29 6.25
CA VAL A 302 24.14 12.72 6.19
C VAL A 302 23.20 13.15 7.33
N VAL A 303 22.20 12.35 7.64
CA VAL A 303 21.22 12.58 8.70
C VAL A 303 21.88 12.55 10.09
N ARG A 304 22.85 11.68 10.31
CA ARG A 304 23.64 11.65 11.54
C ARG A 304 24.59 12.84 11.70
N GLY A 305 24.76 13.65 10.66
CA GLY A 305 25.68 14.77 10.66
C GLY A 305 27.09 14.42 10.18
N ASP A 306 27.32 13.18 9.71
CA ASP A 306 28.63 12.71 9.27
C ASP A 306 29.15 13.53 8.08
N THR A 307 30.41 13.85 8.05
CA THR A 307 31.10 14.44 6.88
C THR A 307 31.20 13.42 5.74
N THR A 308 31.42 13.90 4.51
CA THR A 308 31.62 13.02 3.34
C THR A 308 32.76 12.02 3.55
N LYS A 309 33.83 12.41 4.28
CA LYS A 309 34.96 11.55 4.59
C LYS A 309 34.58 10.45 5.59
N GLU A 310 33.82 10.78 6.63
CA GLU A 310 33.34 9.83 7.63
C GLU A 310 32.35 8.82 7.04
N ILE A 311 31.44 9.31 6.15
CA ILE A 311 30.54 8.41 5.42
C ILE A 311 31.35 7.46 4.52
N ALA A 312 32.35 7.98 3.81
CA ALA A 312 33.21 7.19 2.94
C ALA A 312 33.95 6.10 3.72
N ALA A 313 34.57 6.47 4.84
CA ALA A 313 35.27 5.52 5.71
C ALA A 313 34.33 4.41 6.26
N ARG A 314 33.12 4.81 6.69
CA ARG A 314 32.13 3.86 7.23
C ARG A 314 31.59 2.88 6.20
N LEU A 315 31.37 3.34 4.97
CA LEU A 315 30.76 2.54 3.91
C LEU A 315 31.78 1.80 3.02
N GLY A 316 33.09 1.98 3.29
CA GLY A 316 34.15 1.44 2.44
C GLY A 316 34.16 2.03 1.03
N LEU A 317 33.85 3.32 0.91
CA LEU A 317 33.76 4.05 -0.37
C LEU A 317 34.80 5.17 -0.46
N SER A 318 35.04 5.68 -1.67
CA SER A 318 35.78 6.92 -1.83
C SER A 318 34.89 8.13 -1.52
N PRO A 319 35.47 9.28 -1.05
CA PRO A 319 34.70 10.51 -0.88
C PRO A 319 34.02 10.99 -2.19
N HIS A 320 34.63 10.70 -3.33
CA HIS A 320 34.05 10.99 -4.66
C HIS A 320 32.81 10.17 -4.92
N THR A 321 32.84 8.88 -4.60
CA THR A 321 31.69 7.97 -4.74
C THR A 321 30.53 8.38 -3.83
N VAL A 322 30.83 8.80 -2.59
CA VAL A 322 29.80 9.33 -1.66
C VAL A 322 29.17 10.60 -2.24
N LYS A 323 29.98 11.51 -2.79
CA LYS A 323 29.46 12.72 -3.44
C LYS A 323 28.56 12.37 -4.62
N HIS A 324 28.94 11.43 -5.48
CA HIS A 324 28.14 10.97 -6.60
C HIS A 324 26.77 10.40 -6.15
N HIS A 325 26.72 9.56 -5.11
CA HIS A 325 25.47 9.07 -4.54
C HIS A 325 24.60 10.18 -3.96
N LEU A 326 25.24 11.20 -3.36
CA LEU A 326 24.55 12.36 -2.81
C LEU A 326 23.90 13.21 -3.93
N ASP A 327 24.64 13.46 -5.01
CA ASP A 327 24.13 14.20 -6.16
C ASP A 327 22.95 13.48 -6.82
N ARG A 328 23.06 12.15 -6.99
CA ARG A 328 21.95 11.31 -7.47
C ARG A 328 20.72 11.35 -6.55
N ALA A 329 20.93 11.31 -5.25
CA ALA A 329 19.84 11.42 -4.29
C ALA A 329 19.18 12.81 -4.36
N CYS A 330 19.97 13.86 -4.54
CA CYS A 330 19.48 15.23 -4.76
C CYS A 330 18.63 15.33 -6.04
N GLU A 331 19.08 14.75 -7.15
CA GLU A 331 18.33 14.69 -8.40
C GLU A 331 16.98 14.01 -8.23
N LYS A 332 16.98 12.81 -7.62
CA LYS A 332 15.76 12.00 -7.39
C LYS A 332 14.76 12.69 -6.48
N THR A 333 15.23 13.42 -5.48
CA THR A 333 14.38 14.15 -4.53
C THR A 333 14.04 15.56 -4.98
N GLY A 334 14.67 16.07 -6.05
CA GLY A 334 14.55 17.46 -6.49
C GLY A 334 15.15 18.45 -5.48
N ALA A 335 16.05 18.00 -4.60
CA ALA A 335 16.73 18.84 -3.61
C ALA A 335 17.95 19.55 -4.23
N ARG A 336 18.19 20.80 -3.82
CA ARG A 336 19.39 21.54 -4.24
C ARG A 336 20.47 21.47 -3.15
N GLY A 337 21.17 20.31 -3.09
CA GLY A 337 22.30 20.11 -2.18
C GLY A 337 21.90 19.51 -0.83
N ARG A 338 22.92 19.17 -0.02
CA ARG A 338 22.82 18.40 1.22
C ARG A 338 21.81 18.94 2.24
N ARG A 339 21.80 20.25 2.50
CA ARG A 339 20.88 20.87 3.45
C ARG A 339 19.41 20.79 2.95
N ALA A 340 19.20 21.04 1.65
CA ALA A 340 17.88 20.95 1.06
C ALA A 340 17.37 19.49 1.01
N LEU A 341 18.27 18.53 0.78
CA LEU A 341 17.95 17.09 0.84
C LEU A 341 17.48 16.68 2.23
N ILE A 342 18.23 17.03 3.27
CA ILE A 342 17.83 16.81 4.66
C ILE A 342 16.50 17.51 4.94
N ALA A 343 16.40 18.81 4.61
CA ALA A 343 15.19 19.57 4.86
C ALA A 343 13.97 19.00 4.12
N ARG A 344 14.13 18.37 2.96
CA ARG A 344 13.03 17.74 2.21
C ARG A 344 12.65 16.39 2.80
N LEU A 345 13.62 15.53 3.08
CA LEU A 345 13.38 14.24 3.72
C LEU A 345 12.88 14.38 5.17
N PHE A 346 13.21 15.51 5.84
CA PHE A 346 12.80 15.77 7.21
C PHE A 346 11.66 16.78 7.33
N ARG A 347 11.46 17.69 6.38
CA ARG A 347 10.30 18.60 6.37
C ARG A 347 9.02 17.84 6.03
N ASP A 348 9.15 16.85 5.16
CA ASP A 348 8.07 15.92 4.84
C ASP A 348 7.87 14.88 5.97
N ALA A 349 8.88 14.71 6.86
CA ALA A 349 8.85 13.87 8.06
C ALA A 349 8.91 14.63 9.39
N TYR A 350 9.33 15.90 9.38
CA TYR A 350 9.62 16.72 10.55
C TYR A 350 9.15 18.16 10.31
N ARG A 351 7.87 18.42 10.31
CA ARG A 351 7.43 19.74 10.76
C ARG A 351 7.24 19.68 12.27
N PRO A 352 8.21 20.18 13.06
CA PRO A 352 8.20 20.03 14.49
C PRO A 352 7.48 21.20 15.13
N THR A 353 6.84 20.92 16.15
CA THR A 353 6.97 21.40 17.54
C THR A 353 8.19 22.32 17.84
N LEU A 354 8.44 23.34 17.03
CA LEU A 354 9.44 24.39 17.34
C LEU A 354 8.84 25.79 17.26
N MET A 355 7.54 25.94 17.65
CA MET A 355 6.94 27.20 18.00
C MET A 355 5.92 26.98 19.13
N THR A 356 6.43 26.80 20.31
CA THR A 356 5.86 27.26 21.58
C THR A 356 6.98 27.82 22.41
#